data_ce3bd6f628c97e099125db908a27a1f8
#
_entry.id   ce3bd6f628c97e099125db908a27a1f8
#
_cell.length_a   1.000
_cell.length_b   1.000
_cell.length_c   1.000
_cell.angle_alpha   90.00
_cell.angle_beta   90.00
_cell.angle_gamma   90.00
#
_symmetry.space_group_name_H-M   'P 1'
#
loop_
_entity.id
_entity.type
_entity.pdbx_description
1 polymer ?
#
loop_
_entity_poly.entity_id
_entity_poly.type
_entity_poly.pdbx_seq_one_letter_code
_entity_poly.pdbx_strand_id
1 'polypeptide(L)'
;WAAANGITAGTSATTFSPDQTCTRAQAVMSLWNAAGKPTPKSMNNPFVDVSEDAYYYQAVLWAVGEGITNGTDDHHFSPNLTANRAQCVTFLYRYVGAPAVENKTTFADVPATAYYADAVAWAAAEGVTNGTSSTTFSPLMNCTRAHMVRFLYNYFAK
;
A
#
# COMPACT_ATOMS: atom_id res chain seq x y z
N TRP A 1 0.04 4.88 17.24
CA TRP A 1 -0.86 5.53 16.30
C TRP A 1 -1.69 4.49 15.54
N ALA A 2 -1.10 3.59 14.79
CA ALA A 2 -1.83 2.66 13.94
C ALA A 2 -2.81 1.75 14.71
N ALA A 3 -2.40 1.21 15.85
CA ALA A 3 -3.27 0.42 16.72
C ALA A 3 -4.38 1.27 17.36
N ALA A 4 -4.01 2.47 17.86
CA ALA A 4 -4.97 3.38 18.48
C ALA A 4 -6.05 3.89 17.50
N ASN A 5 -5.74 3.95 16.20
CA ASN A 5 -6.67 4.37 15.15
C ASN A 5 -7.31 3.19 14.40
N GLY A 6 -7.13 1.95 14.86
CA GLY A 6 -7.73 0.77 14.25
C GLY A 6 -7.23 0.44 12.84
N ILE A 7 -6.05 0.99 12.45
CA ILE A 7 -5.47 0.80 11.11
C ILE A 7 -4.91 -0.61 10.96
N THR A 8 -4.22 -1.08 12.00
CA THR A 8 -3.73 -2.46 12.09
C THR A 8 -3.68 -2.90 13.53
N ALA A 9 -3.98 -4.17 13.75
CA ALA A 9 -3.78 -4.82 15.04
C ALA A 9 -2.36 -5.40 15.12
N GLY A 10 -1.98 -5.87 16.32
CA GLY A 10 -0.81 -6.71 16.48
C GLY A 10 -0.98 -8.08 15.79
N THR A 11 0.09 -8.86 15.79
CA THR A 11 0.06 -10.29 15.41
C THR A 11 -0.41 -11.17 16.57
N SER A 12 -0.42 -10.60 17.77
CA SER A 12 -1.08 -11.15 18.97
C SER A 12 -1.57 -9.97 19.83
N ALA A 13 -2.13 -10.29 21.00
CA ALA A 13 -2.58 -9.27 21.96
C ALA A 13 -1.43 -8.36 22.45
N THR A 14 -0.20 -8.83 22.41
CA THR A 14 0.97 -8.13 22.98
C THR A 14 2.12 -7.91 22.00
N THR A 15 1.99 -8.38 20.74
CA THR A 15 3.07 -8.28 19.74
C THR A 15 2.58 -7.60 18.47
N PHE A 16 3.39 -6.68 17.95
CA PHE A 16 3.14 -6.01 16.67
C PHE A 16 3.85 -6.67 15.49
N SER A 17 5.01 -7.29 15.74
CA SER A 17 5.88 -7.92 14.73
C SER A 17 6.30 -6.95 13.62
N PRO A 18 7.04 -5.87 13.93
CA PRO A 18 7.35 -4.78 12.98
C PRO A 18 8.11 -5.26 11.74
N ASP A 19 9.00 -6.23 11.89
CA ASP A 19 9.86 -6.72 10.81
C ASP A 19 9.21 -7.83 9.96
N GLN A 20 8.04 -8.31 10.35
CA GLN A 20 7.29 -9.26 9.53
C GLN A 20 6.87 -8.60 8.22
N THR A 21 7.04 -9.33 7.11
CA THR A 21 6.63 -8.85 5.79
C THR A 21 5.10 -8.71 5.71
N CYS A 22 4.68 -7.73 4.94
CA CYS A 22 3.27 -7.43 4.70
C CYS A 22 2.82 -8.10 3.40
N THR A 23 1.71 -8.83 3.44
CA THR A 23 1.09 -9.35 2.21
C THR A 23 0.35 -8.23 1.48
N ARG A 24 0.02 -8.45 0.20
CA ARG A 24 -0.77 -7.51 -0.60
C ARG A 24 -2.14 -7.25 0.04
N ALA A 25 -2.80 -8.30 0.55
CA ALA A 25 -4.06 -8.15 1.27
C ALA A 25 -3.91 -7.30 2.54
N GLN A 26 -2.86 -7.51 3.31
CA GLN A 26 -2.59 -6.71 4.52
C GLN A 26 -2.27 -5.24 4.19
N ALA A 27 -1.55 -4.99 3.11
CA ALA A 27 -1.24 -3.63 2.66
C ALA A 27 -2.53 -2.86 2.28
N VAL A 28 -3.38 -3.47 1.45
CA VAL A 28 -4.66 -2.89 1.03
C VAL A 28 -5.60 -2.73 2.23
N MET A 29 -5.67 -3.72 3.13
CA MET A 29 -6.47 -3.66 4.34
C MET A 29 -6.04 -2.51 5.26
N SER A 30 -4.74 -2.31 5.44
CA SER A 30 -4.21 -1.21 6.26
C SER A 30 -4.55 0.16 5.66
N LEU A 31 -4.46 0.29 4.34
CA LEU A 31 -4.86 1.52 3.64
C LEU A 31 -6.37 1.77 3.76
N TRP A 32 -7.19 0.75 3.56
CA TRP A 32 -8.65 0.84 3.70
C TRP A 32 -9.07 1.25 5.12
N ASN A 33 -8.43 0.67 6.13
CA ASN A 33 -8.65 1.05 7.53
C ASN A 33 -8.26 2.52 7.78
N ALA A 34 -7.10 2.95 7.27
CA ALA A 34 -6.63 4.33 7.40
C ALA A 34 -7.55 5.34 6.69
N ALA A 35 -8.18 4.91 5.58
CA ALA A 35 -9.18 5.70 4.84
C ALA A 35 -10.57 5.73 5.53
N GLY A 36 -10.74 5.08 6.68
CA GLY A 36 -12.01 5.04 7.42
C GLY A 36 -12.98 3.96 6.96
N LYS A 37 -12.48 2.92 6.31
CA LYS A 37 -13.26 1.76 5.82
C LYS A 37 -14.42 2.14 4.89
N PRO A 38 -14.16 2.88 3.82
CA PRO A 38 -15.23 3.29 2.90
C PRO A 38 -15.88 2.07 2.24
N THR A 39 -17.19 2.17 2.00
CA THR A 39 -17.94 1.11 1.33
C THR A 39 -17.46 0.95 -0.11
N PRO A 40 -17.24 -0.29 -0.60
CA PRO A 40 -16.90 -0.53 -2.00
C PRO A 40 -17.98 0.02 -2.95
N LYS A 41 -17.57 0.61 -4.06
CA LYS A 41 -18.50 1.10 -5.12
C LYS A 41 -19.28 -0.01 -5.80
N SER A 42 -18.73 -1.22 -5.82
CA SER A 42 -19.32 -2.42 -6.39
C SER A 42 -18.93 -3.63 -5.58
N MET A 43 -19.85 -4.58 -5.43
CA MET A 43 -19.59 -5.90 -4.85
C MET A 43 -19.25 -6.95 -5.93
N ASN A 44 -19.11 -6.53 -7.19
CA ASN A 44 -18.65 -7.43 -8.25
C ASN A 44 -17.16 -7.74 -8.05
N ASN A 45 -16.85 -8.99 -7.73
CA ASN A 45 -15.50 -9.46 -7.52
C ASN A 45 -14.89 -9.99 -8.82
N PRO A 46 -13.86 -9.35 -9.39
CA PRO A 46 -13.22 -9.83 -10.60
C PRO A 46 -12.22 -10.95 -10.34
N PHE A 47 -11.85 -11.23 -9.07
CA PHE A 47 -10.74 -12.13 -8.72
C PHE A 47 -11.22 -13.49 -8.22
N VAL A 48 -10.66 -14.54 -8.80
CA VAL A 48 -10.96 -15.93 -8.42
C VAL A 48 -10.27 -16.36 -7.12
N ASP A 49 -9.25 -15.63 -6.69
CA ASP A 49 -8.43 -15.91 -5.50
C ASP A 49 -8.81 -15.03 -4.27
N VAL A 50 -9.92 -14.31 -4.35
CA VAL A 50 -10.46 -13.49 -3.26
C VAL A 50 -11.82 -14.03 -2.86
N SER A 51 -11.87 -14.81 -1.77
CA SER A 51 -13.12 -15.37 -1.23
C SER A 51 -13.98 -14.29 -0.58
N GLU A 52 -15.30 -14.42 -0.70
CA GLU A 52 -16.26 -13.54 -0.02
C GLU A 52 -16.14 -13.59 1.52
N ASP A 53 -15.69 -14.72 2.08
CA ASP A 53 -15.48 -14.90 3.51
C ASP A 53 -14.11 -14.36 3.98
N ALA A 54 -13.25 -13.88 3.08
CA ALA A 54 -11.94 -13.36 3.45
C ALA A 54 -12.07 -12.04 4.22
N TYR A 55 -11.31 -11.90 5.32
CA TYR A 55 -11.31 -10.69 6.15
C TYR A 55 -10.95 -9.40 5.39
N TYR A 56 -10.26 -9.54 4.25
CA TYR A 56 -9.84 -8.45 3.37
C TYR A 56 -10.78 -8.23 2.18
N TYR A 57 -11.87 -9.00 2.05
CA TYR A 57 -12.74 -8.97 0.86
C TYR A 57 -13.20 -7.56 0.51
N GLN A 58 -13.83 -6.86 1.46
CA GLN A 58 -14.34 -5.51 1.21
C GLN A 58 -13.23 -4.50 0.89
N ALA A 59 -12.08 -4.63 1.55
CA ALA A 59 -10.94 -3.76 1.29
C ALA A 59 -10.39 -3.94 -0.14
N VAL A 60 -10.34 -5.18 -0.64
CA VAL A 60 -9.92 -5.47 -2.02
C VAL A 60 -10.91 -4.91 -3.02
N LEU A 61 -12.22 -5.14 -2.84
CA LEU A 61 -13.24 -4.61 -3.74
C LEU A 61 -13.25 -3.07 -3.75
N TRP A 62 -13.09 -2.45 -2.59
CA TRP A 62 -12.93 -1.00 -2.51
C TRP A 62 -11.70 -0.54 -3.31
N ALA A 63 -10.56 -1.16 -3.11
CA ALA A 63 -9.32 -0.76 -3.79
C ALA A 63 -9.41 -0.91 -5.32
N VAL A 64 -10.11 -1.93 -5.82
CA VAL A 64 -10.40 -2.07 -7.25
C VAL A 64 -11.34 -0.97 -7.72
N GLY A 65 -12.44 -0.74 -7.01
CA GLY A 65 -13.44 0.28 -7.36
C GLY A 65 -12.89 1.71 -7.37
N GLU A 66 -11.85 1.98 -6.56
CA GLU A 66 -11.14 3.27 -6.53
C GLU A 66 -9.94 3.33 -7.49
N GLY A 67 -9.65 2.27 -8.24
CA GLY A 67 -8.50 2.22 -9.14
C GLY A 67 -7.14 2.14 -8.43
N ILE A 68 -7.13 1.80 -7.15
CA ILE A 68 -5.91 1.66 -6.35
C ILE A 68 -5.11 0.46 -6.81
N THR A 69 -5.79 -0.62 -7.18
CA THR A 69 -5.18 -1.84 -7.72
C THR A 69 -6.05 -2.45 -8.80
N ASN A 70 -5.42 -3.11 -9.78
CA ASN A 70 -6.08 -3.93 -10.80
C ASN A 70 -5.76 -5.43 -10.64
N GLY A 71 -5.20 -5.82 -9.49
CA GLY A 71 -4.71 -7.18 -9.28
C GLY A 71 -3.27 -7.38 -9.74
N THR A 72 -2.86 -8.64 -9.84
CA THR A 72 -1.60 -9.06 -10.46
C THR A 72 -1.82 -9.46 -11.93
N ASP A 73 -3.05 -9.83 -12.24
CA ASP A 73 -3.59 -10.02 -13.59
C ASP A 73 -5.11 -9.78 -13.56
N ASP A 74 -5.81 -9.99 -14.69
CA ASP A 74 -7.24 -9.73 -14.83
C ASP A 74 -8.13 -10.56 -13.91
N HIS A 75 -7.63 -11.67 -13.39
CA HIS A 75 -8.39 -12.64 -12.59
C HIS A 75 -7.81 -12.90 -11.20
N HIS A 76 -6.63 -12.37 -10.88
CA HIS A 76 -5.96 -12.62 -9.60
C HIS A 76 -5.56 -11.31 -8.91
N PHE A 77 -5.91 -11.23 -7.64
CA PHE A 77 -5.39 -10.20 -6.74
C PHE A 77 -4.06 -10.60 -6.10
N SER A 78 -3.85 -11.89 -5.93
CA SER A 78 -2.71 -12.51 -5.22
C SER A 78 -2.59 -12.02 -3.77
N PRO A 79 -3.62 -12.26 -2.93
CA PRO A 79 -3.71 -11.68 -1.59
C PRO A 79 -2.55 -12.08 -0.67
N ASN A 80 -2.02 -13.27 -0.83
CA ASN A 80 -0.98 -13.84 0.03
C ASN A 80 0.44 -13.55 -0.45
N LEU A 81 0.63 -12.97 -1.64
CA LEU A 81 1.95 -12.54 -2.06
C LEU A 81 2.45 -11.40 -1.17
N THR A 82 3.73 -11.46 -0.84
CA THR A 82 4.40 -10.36 -0.14
C THR A 82 4.40 -9.12 -1.02
N ALA A 83 3.93 -8.00 -0.48
CA ALA A 83 4.02 -6.71 -1.14
C ALA A 83 5.44 -6.15 -1.02
N ASN A 84 5.96 -5.57 -2.10
CA ASN A 84 7.19 -4.80 -2.03
C ASN A 84 6.90 -3.32 -1.72
N ARG A 85 7.96 -2.56 -1.42
CA ARG A 85 7.84 -1.14 -1.05
C ARG A 85 7.23 -0.29 -2.16
N ALA A 86 7.60 -0.56 -3.42
CA ALA A 86 7.03 0.14 -4.58
C ALA A 86 5.52 -0.07 -4.71
N GLN A 87 5.04 -1.30 -4.50
CA GLN A 87 3.61 -1.60 -4.53
C GLN A 87 2.85 -0.86 -3.42
N CYS A 88 3.36 -0.85 -2.19
CA CYS A 88 2.71 -0.18 -1.07
C CYS A 88 2.60 1.33 -1.28
N VAL A 89 3.68 1.97 -1.77
CA VAL A 89 3.66 3.40 -2.10
C VAL A 89 2.74 3.69 -3.29
N THR A 90 2.70 2.80 -4.30
CA THR A 90 1.80 2.95 -5.45
C THR A 90 0.33 2.86 -5.04
N PHE A 91 -0.03 1.98 -4.10
CA PHE A 91 -1.40 1.93 -3.58
C PHE A 91 -1.79 3.25 -2.92
N LEU A 92 -0.92 3.81 -2.08
CA LEU A 92 -1.18 5.10 -1.44
C LEU A 92 -1.26 6.25 -2.45
N TYR A 93 -0.34 6.30 -3.42
CA TYR A 93 -0.32 7.30 -4.48
C TYR A 93 -1.62 7.29 -5.32
N ARG A 94 -2.09 6.10 -5.69
CA ARG A 94 -3.36 5.95 -6.42
C ARG A 94 -4.57 6.30 -5.56
N TYR A 95 -4.53 5.97 -4.27
CA TYR A 95 -5.58 6.38 -3.34
C TYR A 95 -5.75 7.90 -3.29
N VAL A 96 -4.70 8.67 -3.36
CA VAL A 96 -4.76 10.13 -3.36
C VAL A 96 -5.07 10.72 -4.75
N GLY A 97 -5.43 9.90 -5.72
CA GLY A 97 -5.81 10.33 -7.07
C GLY A 97 -4.66 10.45 -8.06
N ALA A 98 -3.51 9.85 -7.75
CA ALA A 98 -2.33 9.86 -8.61
C ALA A 98 -1.96 11.27 -9.14
N PRO A 99 -1.70 12.25 -8.26
CA PRO A 99 -1.45 13.62 -8.66
C PRO A 99 -0.23 13.73 -9.59
N ALA A 100 -0.23 14.73 -10.48
CA ALA A 100 0.90 14.97 -11.35
C ALA A 100 2.16 15.27 -10.54
N VAL A 101 3.28 14.72 -10.97
CA VAL A 101 4.59 14.90 -10.32
C VAL A 101 5.50 15.69 -11.25
N GLU A 102 5.82 16.92 -10.85
CA GLU A 102 6.67 17.80 -11.64
C GLU A 102 8.14 17.37 -11.62
N ASN A 103 8.64 16.97 -10.46
CA ASN A 103 10.03 16.58 -10.26
C ASN A 103 10.14 15.06 -10.13
N LYS A 104 10.93 14.46 -10.99
CA LYS A 104 11.25 13.02 -10.90
C LYS A 104 12.12 12.77 -9.66
N THR A 105 12.01 11.55 -9.14
CA THR A 105 12.83 11.14 -7.99
C THR A 105 14.32 11.16 -8.33
N THR A 106 15.14 11.48 -7.33
CA THR A 106 16.60 11.40 -7.38
C THR A 106 17.14 10.06 -6.88
N PHE A 107 16.27 9.11 -6.52
CA PHE A 107 16.72 7.78 -6.10
C PHE A 107 17.31 7.01 -7.29
N ALA A 108 18.57 6.61 -7.16
CA ALA A 108 19.34 5.97 -8.22
C ALA A 108 18.77 4.59 -8.64
N ASP A 109 18.04 3.95 -7.73
CA ASP A 109 17.43 2.63 -7.93
C ASP A 109 15.96 2.70 -8.39
N VAL A 110 15.49 3.87 -8.82
CA VAL A 110 14.14 4.10 -9.34
C VAL A 110 14.22 4.57 -10.79
N PRO A 111 14.16 3.64 -11.77
CA PRO A 111 14.15 4.02 -13.18
C PRO A 111 12.96 4.91 -13.52
N ALA A 112 13.17 5.96 -14.32
CA ALA A 112 12.11 6.90 -14.70
C ALA A 112 10.96 6.23 -15.48
N THR A 113 11.22 5.08 -16.10
CA THR A 113 10.22 4.28 -16.85
C THR A 113 9.49 3.24 -15.99
N ALA A 114 9.86 3.09 -14.72
CA ALA A 114 9.19 2.14 -13.83
C ALA A 114 7.75 2.60 -13.54
N TYR A 115 6.81 1.65 -13.47
CA TYR A 115 5.40 1.95 -13.18
C TYR A 115 5.17 2.68 -11.85
N TYR A 116 6.12 2.56 -10.94
CA TYR A 116 6.11 3.17 -9.62
C TYR A 116 6.91 4.49 -9.53
N ALA A 117 7.51 4.95 -10.62
CA ALA A 117 8.41 6.10 -10.58
C ALA A 117 7.72 7.37 -10.06
N ASP A 118 6.54 7.68 -10.58
CA ASP A 118 5.76 8.85 -10.14
C ASP A 118 5.25 8.69 -8.71
N ALA A 119 4.86 7.48 -8.31
CA ALA A 119 4.43 7.19 -6.95
C ALA A 119 5.57 7.41 -5.93
N VAL A 120 6.79 6.97 -6.27
CA VAL A 120 7.96 7.16 -5.40
C VAL A 120 8.36 8.63 -5.34
N ALA A 121 8.34 9.33 -6.48
CA ALA A 121 8.64 10.76 -6.54
C ALA A 121 7.64 11.59 -5.72
N TRP A 122 6.35 11.31 -5.86
CA TRP A 122 5.30 11.89 -5.03
C TRP A 122 5.51 11.61 -3.54
N ALA A 123 5.78 10.37 -3.18
CA ALA A 123 5.96 9.98 -1.79
C ALA A 123 7.17 10.65 -1.13
N ALA A 124 8.23 10.90 -1.90
CA ALA A 124 9.38 11.66 -1.44
C ALA A 124 9.04 13.15 -1.26
N ALA A 125 8.37 13.76 -2.22
CA ALA A 125 7.95 15.15 -2.18
C ALA A 125 6.99 15.44 -1.01
N GLU A 126 6.05 14.54 -0.76
CA GLU A 126 5.08 14.63 0.34
C GLU A 126 5.64 14.20 1.71
N GLY A 127 6.90 13.78 1.78
CA GLY A 127 7.50 13.31 3.03
C GLY A 127 6.93 11.98 3.53
N VAL A 128 6.24 11.23 2.69
CA VAL A 128 5.77 9.86 2.98
C VAL A 128 6.94 8.92 3.19
N THR A 129 8.02 9.13 2.43
CA THR A 129 9.27 8.38 2.55
C THR A 129 10.50 9.25 2.30
N ASN A 130 11.60 8.90 2.96
CA ASN A 130 12.93 9.45 2.69
C ASN A 130 13.87 8.41 2.05
N GLY A 131 13.29 7.31 1.52
CA GLY A 131 14.08 6.19 1.01
C GLY A 131 14.57 5.24 2.10
N THR A 132 15.45 4.33 1.72
CA THR A 132 16.22 3.47 2.62
C THR A 132 17.62 4.04 2.88
N SER A 133 18.04 4.96 2.01
CA SER A 133 19.20 5.82 2.17
C SER A 133 18.91 7.17 1.48
N SER A 134 19.88 8.09 1.49
CA SER A 134 19.79 9.37 0.78
C SER A 134 19.68 9.21 -0.75
N THR A 135 20.07 8.06 -1.30
CA THR A 135 20.16 7.82 -2.75
C THR A 135 19.35 6.60 -3.21
N THR A 136 18.76 5.82 -2.31
CA THR A 136 18.02 4.60 -2.64
C THR A 136 16.65 4.55 -1.99
N PHE A 137 15.65 4.10 -2.74
CA PHE A 137 14.30 3.82 -2.25
C PHE A 137 14.11 2.34 -1.89
N SER A 138 14.86 1.45 -2.54
CA SER A 138 14.73 -0.01 -2.48
C SER A 138 13.34 -0.50 -2.89
N PRO A 139 12.91 -0.25 -4.15
CA PRO A 139 11.54 -0.49 -4.61
C PRO A 139 11.10 -1.95 -4.50
N LEU A 140 12.01 -2.88 -4.79
CA LEU A 140 11.72 -4.32 -4.80
C LEU A 140 11.92 -5.00 -3.45
N MET A 141 12.41 -4.28 -2.43
CA MET A 141 12.52 -4.81 -1.08
C MET A 141 11.12 -5.13 -0.54
N ASN A 142 10.97 -6.28 0.10
CA ASN A 142 9.74 -6.64 0.78
C ASN A 142 9.32 -5.56 1.78
N CYS A 143 8.07 -5.12 1.69
CA CYS A 143 7.52 -4.17 2.63
C CYS A 143 7.23 -4.87 3.95
N THR A 144 7.78 -4.37 5.04
CA THR A 144 7.45 -4.87 6.38
C THR A 144 6.21 -4.16 6.93
N ARG A 145 5.63 -4.71 7.98
CA ARG A 145 4.51 -4.09 8.71
C ARG A 145 4.88 -2.69 9.21
N ALA A 146 6.11 -2.52 9.71
CA ALA A 146 6.62 -1.22 10.13
C ALA A 146 6.72 -0.22 8.94
N HIS A 147 7.20 -0.66 7.78
CA HIS A 147 7.26 0.19 6.58
C HIS A 147 5.86 0.66 6.16
N MET A 148 4.89 -0.25 6.09
CA MET A 148 3.52 0.10 5.70
C MET A 148 2.90 1.10 6.67
N VAL A 149 3.00 0.84 7.97
CA VAL A 149 2.50 1.76 9.01
C VAL A 149 3.20 3.11 8.93
N ARG A 150 4.51 3.15 8.65
CA ARG A 150 5.26 4.40 8.51
C ARG A 150 4.78 5.24 7.34
N PHE A 151 4.53 4.61 6.18
CA PHE A 151 3.99 5.31 5.01
C PHE A 151 2.62 5.92 5.33
N LEU A 152 1.73 5.15 5.94
CA LEU A 152 0.40 5.63 6.33
C LEU A 152 0.48 6.73 7.39
N TYR A 153 1.32 6.57 8.40
CA TYR A 153 1.53 7.58 9.43
C TYR A 153 2.00 8.91 8.84
N ASN A 154 3.03 8.86 7.99
CA ASN A 154 3.60 10.06 7.39
C ASN A 154 2.60 10.80 6.48
N TYR A 155 1.60 10.10 5.96
CA TYR A 155 0.54 10.71 5.14
C TYR A 155 -0.67 11.17 5.97
N PHE A 156 -1.24 10.29 6.80
CA PHE A 156 -2.52 10.54 7.48
C PHE A 156 -2.39 11.26 8.83
N ALA A 157 -1.22 11.26 9.46
CA ALA A 157 -1.01 11.86 10.79
C ALA A 157 -0.41 13.27 10.73
N LYS A 158 -0.53 13.95 9.60
CA LYS A 158 -0.10 15.34 9.41
C LYS A 158 -1.03 16.31 10.15
#